data_3798830d40ea9ebf7ed3cc35f2f4c213
#
_entry.id   3798830d40ea9ebf7ed3cc35f2f4c213
#
_cell.length_a   1.000
_cell.length_b   1.000
_cell.length_c   1.000
_cell.angle_alpha   90.00
_cell.angle_beta   90.00
_cell.angle_gamma   90.00
#
_symmetry.space_group_name_H-M   'P 1'
#
loop_
_entity.id
_entity.type
_entity.pdbx_description
1 polymer ?
#
loop_
_entity_poly.entity_id
_entity_poly.type
_entity_poly.pdbx_seq_one_letter_code
_entity_poly.pdbx_strand_id
1 'polypeptide(L)'
;MLDLAAARRQMIEQQVRAWDVLDATVLEAMGSVHREEFAPEGYRDLALADACVPLAHGECMLPPKLDGRMLQALAIQPGESVLEVGTGSGWFAAVLAKLGRQVRSLEIHADLAEGARASLERAGIGNVLVENVDAMRLAVESQYDVIAVTGSLPVYDARFERALAVGGRLFVVVGMGPAMEARLVTRQGPSQWLREDLFETSIPPLLHAARPPRFEF
;
A
#
# COMPACT_ATOMS: atom_id res chain seq x y z
N MET A 1 8.73 -28.13 10.86
CA MET A 1 8.48 -27.35 9.62
C MET A 1 7.22 -26.53 9.88
N LEU A 2 7.26 -25.22 9.66
CA LEU A 2 6.09 -24.34 9.86
C LEU A 2 5.00 -24.71 8.86
N ASP A 3 3.76 -24.90 9.31
CA ASP A 3 2.61 -25.04 8.41
C ASP A 3 2.19 -23.65 7.91
N LEU A 4 2.74 -23.26 6.77
CA LEU A 4 2.49 -21.96 6.16
C LEU A 4 1.02 -21.73 5.82
N ALA A 5 0.26 -22.78 5.47
CA ALA A 5 -1.16 -22.65 5.18
C ALA A 5 -1.96 -22.36 6.46
N ALA A 6 -1.62 -23.00 7.57
CA ALA A 6 -2.21 -22.68 8.86
C ALA A 6 -1.81 -21.28 9.34
N ALA A 7 -0.54 -20.89 9.18
CA ALA A 7 -0.06 -19.57 9.55
C ALA A 7 -0.75 -18.44 8.73
N ARG A 8 -0.97 -18.61 7.42
CA ARG A 8 -1.71 -17.66 6.60
C ARG A 8 -3.18 -17.52 7.06
N ARG A 9 -3.85 -18.63 7.35
CA ARG A 9 -5.21 -18.57 7.91
C ARG A 9 -5.23 -17.81 9.24
N GLN A 10 -4.26 -18.10 10.12
CA GLN A 10 -4.12 -17.40 11.39
C GLN A 10 -3.86 -15.89 11.22
N MET A 11 -2.99 -15.51 10.28
CA MET A 11 -2.76 -14.09 9.92
C MET A 11 -4.09 -13.40 9.54
N ILE A 12 -4.87 -14.00 8.65
CA ILE A 12 -6.16 -13.43 8.20
C ILE A 12 -7.14 -13.33 9.37
N GLU A 13 -7.37 -14.42 10.13
CA GLU A 13 -8.40 -14.48 11.15
C GLU A 13 -8.05 -13.73 12.44
N GLN A 14 -6.80 -13.77 12.87
CA GLN A 14 -6.40 -13.25 14.18
C GLN A 14 -5.66 -11.92 14.14
N GLN A 15 -5.15 -11.50 12.97
CA GLN A 15 -4.46 -10.22 12.83
C GLN A 15 -5.26 -9.26 11.96
N VAL A 16 -5.63 -9.66 10.74
CA VAL A 16 -6.32 -8.76 9.80
C VAL A 16 -7.77 -8.56 10.21
N ARG A 17 -8.54 -9.64 10.37
CA ARG A 17 -9.95 -9.58 10.75
C ARG A 17 -10.17 -8.97 12.14
N ALA A 18 -9.28 -9.24 13.09
CA ALA A 18 -9.34 -8.68 14.45
C ALA A 18 -9.11 -7.15 14.47
N TRP A 19 -8.64 -6.56 13.39
CA TRP A 19 -8.47 -5.12 13.18
C TRP A 19 -9.59 -4.52 12.32
N ASP A 20 -10.81 -5.05 12.47
CA ASP A 20 -12.02 -4.58 11.78
C ASP A 20 -11.96 -4.64 10.25
N VAL A 21 -11.15 -5.54 9.68
CA VAL A 21 -11.20 -5.84 8.25
C VAL A 21 -12.23 -6.96 8.04
N LEU A 22 -13.44 -6.60 7.62
CA LEU A 22 -14.57 -7.51 7.54
C LEU A 22 -15.01 -7.80 6.09
N ASP A 23 -14.47 -7.07 5.11
CA ASP A 23 -14.76 -7.29 3.70
C ASP A 23 -14.19 -8.64 3.24
N ALA A 24 -15.10 -9.55 2.87
CA ALA A 24 -14.74 -10.91 2.46
C ALA A 24 -13.84 -10.94 1.23
N THR A 25 -14.04 -10.01 0.29
CA THR A 25 -13.24 -9.91 -0.94
C THR A 25 -11.79 -9.52 -0.61
N VAL A 26 -11.61 -8.57 0.33
CA VAL A 26 -10.29 -8.17 0.82
C VAL A 26 -9.60 -9.35 1.52
N LEU A 27 -10.30 -10.03 2.43
CA LEU A 27 -9.74 -11.16 3.19
C LEU A 27 -9.35 -12.32 2.24
N GLU A 28 -10.17 -12.62 1.24
CA GLU A 28 -9.90 -13.65 0.22
C GLU A 28 -8.70 -13.26 -0.65
N ALA A 29 -8.63 -12.02 -1.13
CA ALA A 29 -7.51 -11.52 -1.93
C ALA A 29 -6.19 -11.62 -1.14
N MET A 30 -6.16 -11.16 0.10
CA MET A 30 -4.98 -11.25 0.98
C MET A 30 -4.59 -12.70 1.28
N GLY A 31 -5.54 -13.58 1.48
CA GLY A 31 -5.30 -15.01 1.73
C GLY A 31 -4.82 -15.78 0.50
N SER A 32 -5.18 -15.34 -0.70
CA SER A 32 -4.82 -15.99 -1.97
C SER A 32 -3.42 -15.64 -2.47
N VAL A 33 -2.85 -14.52 -2.05
CA VAL A 33 -1.50 -14.08 -2.39
C VAL A 33 -0.54 -14.45 -1.25
N HIS A 34 0.35 -15.40 -1.50
CA HIS A 34 1.26 -15.98 -0.50
C HIS A 34 2.33 -14.96 -0.10
N ARG A 35 2.11 -14.24 1.00
CA ARG A 35 2.97 -13.13 1.45
C ARG A 35 4.42 -13.56 1.68
N GLU A 36 4.64 -14.76 2.18
CA GLU A 36 5.96 -15.34 2.43
C GLU A 36 6.80 -15.54 1.16
N GLU A 37 6.17 -15.62 -0.01
CA GLU A 37 6.86 -15.74 -1.31
C GLU A 37 7.41 -14.40 -1.81
N PHE A 38 6.92 -13.29 -1.25
CA PHE A 38 7.37 -11.94 -1.56
C PHE A 38 8.35 -11.39 -0.52
N ALA A 39 8.51 -12.06 0.63
CA ALA A 39 9.45 -11.66 1.65
C ALA A 39 10.88 -12.07 1.27
N PRO A 40 11.91 -11.30 1.68
CA PRO A 40 13.29 -11.73 1.54
C PRO A 40 13.52 -13.08 2.23
N GLU A 41 14.40 -13.90 1.68
CA GLU A 41 14.60 -15.32 2.10
C GLU A 41 14.82 -15.47 3.62
N GLY A 42 15.60 -14.57 4.23
CA GLY A 42 15.87 -14.59 5.68
C GLY A 42 14.70 -14.19 6.56
N TYR A 43 13.58 -13.69 5.98
CA TYR A 43 12.41 -13.18 6.71
C TYR A 43 11.10 -13.89 6.34
N ARG A 44 11.15 -14.99 5.59
CA ARG A 44 9.93 -15.71 5.17
C ARG A 44 9.08 -16.19 6.35
N ASP A 45 9.71 -16.64 7.41
CA ASP A 45 9.00 -17.07 8.63
C ASP A 45 8.33 -15.91 9.36
N LEU A 46 8.84 -14.68 9.20
CA LEU A 46 8.29 -13.47 9.78
C LEU A 46 7.17 -12.85 8.91
N ALA A 47 7.09 -13.22 7.64
CA ALA A 47 6.18 -12.60 6.68
C ALA A 47 4.70 -12.64 7.10
N LEU A 48 4.30 -13.64 7.88
CA LEU A 48 2.93 -13.86 8.33
C LEU A 48 2.66 -13.33 9.75
N ALA A 49 3.66 -12.70 10.38
CA ALA A 49 3.51 -12.04 11.68
C ALA A 49 2.95 -10.62 11.54
N ASP A 50 2.34 -10.11 12.61
CA ASP A 50 1.88 -8.72 12.72
C ASP A 50 3.05 -7.76 12.99
N ALA A 51 3.96 -7.69 12.04
CA ALA A 51 5.20 -6.91 12.12
C ALA A 51 5.61 -6.36 10.76
N CYS A 52 6.43 -5.30 10.77
CA CYS A 52 7.16 -4.87 9.59
C CYS A 52 8.22 -5.91 9.21
N VAL A 53 8.23 -6.36 7.97
CA VAL A 53 9.28 -7.23 7.42
C VAL A 53 10.34 -6.36 6.76
N PRO A 54 11.60 -6.36 7.24
CA PRO A 54 12.64 -5.52 6.68
C PRO A 54 12.92 -5.80 5.20
N LEU A 55 13.08 -4.75 4.42
CA LEU A 55 13.56 -4.74 3.05
C LEU A 55 14.91 -4.01 2.96
N ALA A 56 15.49 -3.95 1.78
CA ALA A 56 16.67 -3.12 1.53
C ALA A 56 16.36 -1.63 1.76
N HIS A 57 17.40 -0.81 1.87
CA HIS A 57 17.34 0.65 2.04
C HIS A 57 16.64 1.14 3.30
N GLY A 58 16.37 0.27 4.28
CA GLY A 58 15.63 0.62 5.49
C GLY A 58 14.11 0.64 5.29
N GLU A 59 13.62 0.22 4.14
CA GLU A 59 12.21 0.04 3.84
C GLU A 59 11.66 -1.25 4.48
N CYS A 60 10.35 -1.43 4.47
CA CYS A 60 9.72 -2.65 4.99
C CYS A 60 8.39 -2.98 4.28
N MET A 61 8.02 -4.27 4.32
CA MET A 61 6.63 -4.64 4.10
C MET A 61 5.83 -4.24 5.35
N LEU A 62 4.75 -3.53 5.19
CA LEU A 62 3.91 -3.07 6.30
C LEU A 62 3.25 -4.26 7.03
N PRO A 63 2.81 -4.13 8.30
CA PRO A 63 2.06 -5.18 8.98
C PRO A 63 0.79 -5.57 8.21
N PRO A 64 0.42 -6.85 8.12
CA PRO A 64 -0.74 -7.32 7.34
C PRO A 64 -2.06 -6.64 7.72
N LYS A 65 -2.25 -6.33 9.00
CA LYS A 65 -3.43 -5.61 9.49
C LYS A 65 -3.59 -4.22 8.87
N LEU A 66 -2.48 -3.51 8.67
CA LEU A 66 -2.50 -2.17 8.08
C LEU A 66 -2.80 -2.24 6.58
N ASP A 67 -2.20 -3.21 5.88
CA ASP A 67 -2.52 -3.49 4.47
C ASP A 67 -4.02 -3.79 4.30
N GLY A 68 -4.59 -4.63 5.19
CA GLY A 68 -6.01 -4.97 5.18
C GLY A 68 -6.91 -3.74 5.41
N ARG A 69 -6.58 -2.88 6.39
CA ARG A 69 -7.32 -1.64 6.65
C ARG A 69 -7.27 -0.69 5.45
N MET A 70 -6.13 -0.58 4.78
CA MET A 70 -5.96 0.22 3.57
C MET A 70 -6.85 -0.31 2.44
N LEU A 71 -6.79 -1.62 2.16
CA LEU A 71 -7.60 -2.26 1.12
C LEU A 71 -9.10 -2.09 1.36
N GLN A 72 -9.55 -2.31 2.60
CA GLN A 72 -10.97 -2.15 2.97
C GLN A 72 -11.44 -0.70 2.82
N ALA A 73 -10.64 0.29 3.25
CA ALA A 73 -10.98 1.70 3.10
C ALA A 73 -11.06 2.12 1.64
N LEU A 74 -10.20 1.59 0.78
CA LEU A 74 -10.20 1.85 -0.66
C LEU A 74 -11.38 1.19 -1.39
N ALA A 75 -11.97 0.12 -0.89
CA ALA A 75 -13.14 -0.58 -1.45
C ALA A 75 -13.04 -0.79 -2.97
N ILE A 76 -11.92 -1.35 -3.43
CA ILE A 76 -11.54 -1.46 -4.85
C ILE A 76 -12.54 -2.33 -5.63
N GLN A 77 -12.95 -1.87 -6.80
CA GLN A 77 -13.84 -2.60 -7.69
C GLN A 77 -13.08 -3.23 -8.87
N PRO A 78 -13.51 -4.39 -9.41
CA PRO A 78 -12.77 -5.12 -10.44
C PRO A 78 -12.48 -4.36 -11.75
N GLY A 79 -13.25 -3.29 -12.02
CA GLY A 79 -13.07 -2.45 -13.21
C GLY A 79 -12.08 -1.29 -13.03
N GLU A 80 -11.59 -1.05 -11.83
CA GLU A 80 -10.86 0.17 -11.47
C GLU A 80 -9.37 0.09 -11.78
N SER A 81 -8.82 1.26 -12.14
CA SER A 81 -7.38 1.51 -12.31
C SER A 81 -6.78 1.94 -10.97
N VAL A 82 -5.69 1.29 -10.58
CA VAL A 82 -5.04 1.51 -9.29
C VAL A 82 -3.63 2.07 -9.49
N LEU A 83 -3.29 3.11 -8.72
CA LEU A 83 -1.93 3.55 -8.52
C LEU A 83 -1.47 3.14 -7.12
N GLU A 84 -0.36 2.44 -7.04
CA GLU A 84 0.39 2.20 -5.80
C GLU A 84 1.64 3.05 -5.76
N VAL A 85 1.95 3.62 -4.60
CA VAL A 85 3.18 4.37 -4.35
C VAL A 85 3.96 3.67 -3.23
N GLY A 86 5.11 3.11 -3.56
CA GLY A 86 5.93 2.28 -2.68
C GLY A 86 5.68 0.79 -2.92
N THR A 87 6.22 0.24 -4.02
CA THR A 87 6.06 -1.19 -4.38
C THR A 87 6.67 -2.14 -3.35
N GLY A 88 7.85 -1.78 -2.83
CA GLY A 88 8.60 -2.61 -1.88
C GLY A 88 8.84 -4.04 -2.42
N SER A 89 8.27 -5.03 -1.73
CA SER A 89 8.38 -6.44 -2.12
C SER A 89 7.49 -6.85 -3.31
N GLY A 90 6.48 -6.03 -3.65
CA GLY A 90 5.47 -6.33 -4.67
C GLY A 90 4.26 -7.11 -4.15
N TRP A 91 4.23 -7.52 -2.87
CA TRP A 91 3.09 -8.28 -2.33
C TRP A 91 1.79 -7.47 -2.33
N PHE A 92 1.84 -6.21 -1.88
CA PHE A 92 0.65 -5.37 -1.83
C PHE A 92 0.14 -5.08 -3.25
N ALA A 93 1.04 -4.81 -4.21
CA ALA A 93 0.71 -4.70 -5.63
C ALA A 93 -0.01 -5.95 -6.16
N ALA A 94 0.44 -7.15 -5.77
CA ALA A 94 -0.19 -8.41 -6.14
C ALA A 94 -1.61 -8.55 -5.57
N VAL A 95 -1.84 -8.11 -4.32
CA VAL A 95 -3.18 -8.10 -3.71
C VAL A 95 -4.09 -7.06 -4.40
N LEU A 96 -3.58 -5.85 -4.68
CA LEU A 96 -4.29 -4.83 -5.46
C LEU A 96 -4.71 -5.35 -6.84
N ALA A 97 -3.85 -6.14 -7.48
CA ALA A 97 -4.10 -6.74 -8.79
C ALA A 97 -5.19 -7.83 -8.79
N LYS A 98 -5.47 -8.45 -7.63
CA LYS A 98 -6.60 -9.36 -7.46
C LYS A 98 -7.93 -8.62 -7.33
N LEU A 99 -7.90 -7.37 -6.87
CA LEU A 99 -9.08 -6.56 -6.61
C LEU A 99 -9.44 -5.63 -7.79
N GLY A 100 -8.43 -5.00 -8.39
CA GLY A 100 -8.61 -4.04 -9.48
C GLY A 100 -8.35 -4.61 -10.88
N ARG A 101 -8.63 -3.81 -11.90
CA ARG A 101 -8.41 -4.16 -13.30
C ARG A 101 -6.92 -4.20 -13.66
N GLN A 102 -6.20 -3.15 -13.28
CA GLN A 102 -4.76 -2.97 -13.53
C GLN A 102 -4.15 -2.12 -12.43
N VAL A 103 -2.91 -2.41 -12.09
CA VAL A 103 -2.13 -1.68 -11.09
C VAL A 103 -0.89 -1.08 -11.76
N ARG A 104 -0.69 0.22 -11.56
CA ARG A 104 0.59 0.88 -11.77
C ARG A 104 1.25 1.06 -10.42
N SER A 105 2.43 0.54 -10.22
CA SER A 105 3.15 0.58 -8.95
C SER A 105 4.48 1.30 -9.11
N LEU A 106 4.73 2.31 -8.29
CA LEU A 106 5.91 3.17 -8.36
C LEU A 106 6.87 2.83 -7.22
N GLU A 107 8.13 2.57 -7.58
CA GLU A 107 9.21 2.27 -6.64
C GLU A 107 10.42 3.15 -6.94
N ILE A 108 10.96 3.79 -5.91
CA ILE A 108 12.11 4.68 -6.07
C ILE A 108 13.43 3.91 -6.13
N HIS A 109 13.52 2.76 -5.46
CA HIS A 109 14.70 1.90 -5.44
C HIS A 109 14.67 0.89 -6.60
N ALA A 110 15.68 0.97 -7.47
CA ALA A 110 15.72 0.16 -8.69
C ALA A 110 15.78 -1.35 -8.42
N ASP A 111 16.53 -1.77 -7.41
CA ASP A 111 16.67 -3.16 -6.98
C ASP A 111 15.38 -3.73 -6.38
N LEU A 112 14.64 -2.94 -5.58
CA LEU A 112 13.31 -3.33 -5.10
C LEU A 112 12.31 -3.44 -6.25
N ALA A 113 12.31 -2.49 -7.19
CA ALA A 113 11.46 -2.55 -8.37
C ALA A 113 11.73 -3.80 -9.22
N GLU A 114 12.99 -4.17 -9.42
CA GLU A 114 13.39 -5.39 -10.14
C GLU A 114 12.96 -6.64 -9.37
N GLY A 115 13.22 -6.70 -8.07
CA GLY A 115 12.80 -7.80 -7.18
C GLY A 115 11.30 -8.01 -7.16
N ALA A 116 10.52 -6.90 -7.11
CA ALA A 116 9.07 -6.94 -7.16
C ALA A 116 8.54 -7.49 -8.50
N ARG A 117 9.09 -7.05 -9.64
CA ARG A 117 8.74 -7.61 -10.97
C ARG A 117 8.97 -9.11 -11.02
N ALA A 118 10.13 -9.57 -10.55
CA ALA A 118 10.46 -10.99 -10.53
C ALA A 118 9.51 -11.78 -9.60
N SER A 119 9.11 -11.21 -8.46
CA SER A 119 8.17 -11.84 -7.54
C SER A 119 6.76 -11.93 -8.13
N LEU A 120 6.29 -10.87 -8.78
CA LEU A 120 4.99 -10.83 -9.47
C LEU A 120 4.93 -11.83 -10.63
N GLU A 121 6.00 -11.94 -11.41
CA GLU A 121 6.11 -12.92 -12.50
C GLU A 121 6.04 -14.35 -11.97
N ARG A 122 6.81 -14.68 -10.90
CA ARG A 122 6.75 -16.00 -10.25
C ARG A 122 5.36 -16.33 -9.71
N ALA A 123 4.63 -15.32 -9.20
CA ALA A 123 3.28 -15.47 -8.70
C ALA A 123 2.20 -15.51 -9.83
N GLY A 124 2.59 -15.35 -11.10
CA GLY A 124 1.67 -15.33 -12.23
C GLY A 124 0.74 -14.12 -12.27
N ILE A 125 1.17 -12.98 -11.70
CA ILE A 125 0.42 -11.72 -11.67
C ILE A 125 0.84 -10.86 -12.85
N GLY A 126 -0.02 -10.73 -13.87
CA GLY A 126 0.31 -10.06 -15.14
C GLY A 126 -0.31 -8.67 -15.33
N ASN A 127 -1.17 -8.21 -14.42
CA ASN A 127 -1.85 -6.91 -14.51
C ASN A 127 -1.25 -5.84 -13.60
N VAL A 128 0.03 -5.98 -13.24
CA VAL A 128 0.83 -4.99 -12.50
C VAL A 128 1.95 -4.47 -13.38
N LEU A 129 2.05 -3.15 -13.51
CA LEU A 129 3.20 -2.47 -14.10
C LEU A 129 4.02 -1.81 -13.00
N VAL A 130 5.19 -2.37 -12.69
CA VAL A 130 6.13 -1.76 -11.74
C VAL A 130 7.09 -0.84 -12.47
N GLU A 131 7.15 0.42 -12.05
CA GLU A 131 8.06 1.42 -12.62
C GLU A 131 9.04 1.93 -11.57
N ASN A 132 10.31 2.03 -11.94
CA ASN A 132 11.32 2.66 -11.10
C ASN A 132 11.25 4.18 -11.27
N VAL A 133 10.42 4.84 -10.47
CA VAL A 133 10.12 6.27 -10.55
C VAL A 133 9.94 6.86 -9.15
N ASP A 134 10.46 8.06 -8.96
CA ASP A 134 10.18 8.87 -7.78
C ASP A 134 8.73 9.41 -7.86
N ALA A 135 7.86 8.92 -6.99
CA ALA A 135 6.45 9.32 -6.97
C ALA A 135 6.25 10.81 -6.64
N MET A 136 7.25 11.45 -5.98
CA MET A 136 7.21 12.88 -5.73
C MET A 136 7.42 13.74 -6.99
N ARG A 137 7.69 13.11 -8.14
CA ARG A 137 7.73 13.74 -9.48
C ARG A 137 6.50 13.41 -10.33
N LEU A 138 5.52 12.72 -9.76
CA LEU A 138 4.27 12.40 -10.46
C LEU A 138 3.53 13.69 -10.86
N ALA A 139 3.22 13.82 -12.15
CA ALA A 139 2.54 14.99 -12.73
C ALA A 139 1.38 14.51 -13.61
N VAL A 140 0.40 13.84 -13.00
CA VAL A 140 -0.82 13.37 -13.68
C VAL A 140 -2.05 13.88 -12.97
N GLU A 141 -3.13 14.10 -13.74
CA GLU A 141 -4.41 14.56 -13.21
C GLU A 141 -5.54 13.63 -13.68
N SER A 142 -6.52 13.41 -12.80
CA SER A 142 -7.78 12.73 -13.13
C SER A 142 -7.63 11.37 -13.84
N GLN A 143 -6.63 10.57 -13.44
CA GLN A 143 -6.26 9.34 -14.16
C GLN A 143 -6.65 8.05 -13.42
N TYR A 144 -6.63 8.06 -12.07
CA TYR A 144 -6.79 6.84 -11.28
C TYR A 144 -8.09 6.83 -10.51
N ASP A 145 -8.74 5.66 -10.49
CA ASP A 145 -9.92 5.41 -9.66
C ASP A 145 -9.51 5.19 -8.20
N VAL A 146 -8.35 4.59 -7.98
CA VAL A 146 -7.82 4.26 -6.66
C VAL A 146 -6.34 4.60 -6.57
N ILE A 147 -5.94 5.22 -5.45
CA ILE A 147 -4.53 5.46 -5.13
C ILE A 147 -4.24 4.96 -3.72
N ALA A 148 -3.23 4.10 -3.59
CA ALA A 148 -2.70 3.60 -2.33
C ALA A 148 -1.28 4.12 -2.12
N VAL A 149 -1.05 4.92 -1.07
CA VAL A 149 0.27 5.42 -0.70
C VAL A 149 0.76 4.64 0.52
N THR A 150 1.76 3.79 0.34
CA THR A 150 2.25 2.86 1.37
C THR A 150 3.36 3.44 2.26
N GLY A 151 3.78 4.66 2.01
CA GLY A 151 4.66 5.45 2.89
C GLY A 151 3.94 6.69 3.41
N SER A 152 4.40 7.28 4.53
CA SER A 152 3.77 8.48 5.06
C SER A 152 4.21 9.75 4.33
N LEU A 153 3.35 10.76 4.38
CA LEU A 153 3.64 12.13 3.98
C LEU A 153 3.77 13.00 5.22
N PRO A 154 4.97 13.45 5.63
CA PRO A 154 5.14 14.35 6.76
C PRO A 154 4.33 15.64 6.64
N VAL A 155 4.12 16.11 5.41
CA VAL A 155 3.19 17.19 5.05
C VAL A 155 2.30 16.67 3.93
N TYR A 156 0.99 16.88 4.05
CA TYR A 156 0.04 16.47 3.02
C TYR A 156 0.38 17.06 1.66
N ASP A 157 0.41 16.21 0.63
CA ASP A 157 0.71 16.63 -0.75
C ASP A 157 -0.49 16.38 -1.66
N ALA A 158 -1.07 17.44 -2.16
CA ALA A 158 -2.25 17.40 -3.00
C ALA A 158 -2.04 16.79 -4.41
N ARG A 159 -0.80 16.42 -4.79
CA ARG A 159 -0.54 15.78 -6.10
C ARG A 159 -1.31 14.49 -6.26
N PHE A 160 -1.39 13.69 -5.20
CA PHE A 160 -2.08 12.40 -5.24
C PHE A 160 -3.61 12.57 -5.35
N GLU A 161 -4.20 13.52 -4.63
CA GLU A 161 -5.64 13.77 -4.75
C GLU A 161 -6.02 14.35 -6.13
N ARG A 162 -5.14 15.16 -6.74
CA ARG A 162 -5.35 15.67 -8.12
C ARG A 162 -5.27 14.57 -9.17
N ALA A 163 -4.50 13.51 -8.90
CA ALA A 163 -4.37 12.35 -9.78
C ALA A 163 -5.61 11.44 -9.78
N LEU A 164 -6.51 11.57 -8.79
CA LEU A 164 -7.77 10.83 -8.74
C LEU A 164 -8.72 11.24 -9.87
N ALA A 165 -9.39 10.28 -10.48
CA ALA A 165 -10.60 10.52 -11.25
C ALA A 165 -11.75 11.02 -10.35
N VAL A 166 -12.78 11.62 -10.91
CA VAL A 166 -14.00 11.97 -10.13
C VAL A 166 -14.66 10.67 -9.64
N GLY A 167 -14.96 10.59 -8.36
CA GLY A 167 -15.42 9.39 -7.68
C GLY A 167 -14.27 8.51 -7.16
N GLY A 168 -13.02 8.82 -7.50
CA GLY A 168 -11.83 8.06 -7.06
C GLY A 168 -11.48 8.28 -5.58
N ARG A 169 -10.70 7.35 -5.01
CA ARG A 169 -10.30 7.30 -3.59
C ARG A 169 -8.79 7.19 -3.46
N LEU A 170 -8.25 7.92 -2.48
CA LEU A 170 -6.85 7.89 -2.08
C LEU A 170 -6.75 7.48 -0.61
N PHE A 171 -5.97 6.45 -0.31
CA PHE A 171 -5.51 6.21 1.05
C PHE A 171 -4.09 6.78 1.22
N VAL A 172 -3.89 7.53 2.28
CA VAL A 172 -2.59 8.14 2.62
C VAL A 172 -2.42 8.24 4.13
N VAL A 173 -1.19 8.10 4.63
CA VAL A 173 -0.85 8.38 6.02
C VAL A 173 -0.15 9.72 6.09
N VAL A 174 -0.64 10.64 6.93
CA VAL A 174 -0.13 12.00 7.03
C VAL A 174 0.39 12.28 8.44
N GLY A 175 1.51 12.96 8.53
CA GLY A 175 2.11 13.38 9.78
C GLY A 175 3.52 12.83 9.99
N MET A 176 4.03 13.07 11.18
CA MET A 176 5.33 12.60 11.66
C MET A 176 5.15 11.88 13.00
N GLY A 177 5.95 10.83 13.21
CA GLY A 177 5.90 10.07 14.46
C GLY A 177 5.97 10.95 15.72
N PRO A 178 5.37 10.48 16.85
CA PRO A 178 4.87 9.12 17.01
C PRO A 178 3.43 8.89 16.52
N ALA A 179 2.63 9.93 16.31
CA ALA A 179 1.24 9.84 15.87
C ALA A 179 1.09 10.43 14.46
N MET A 180 0.65 9.57 13.53
CA MET A 180 0.28 9.94 12.17
C MET A 180 -1.15 9.47 11.91
N GLU A 181 -1.85 10.13 11.01
CA GLU A 181 -3.23 9.79 10.68
C GLU A 181 -3.34 9.10 9.33
N ALA A 182 -3.95 7.92 9.32
CA ALA A 182 -4.42 7.28 8.09
C ALA A 182 -5.69 7.99 7.63
N ARG A 183 -5.71 8.41 6.36
CA ARG A 183 -6.76 9.23 5.79
C ARG A 183 -7.26 8.65 4.48
N LEU A 184 -8.59 8.68 4.31
CA LEU A 184 -9.24 8.44 3.03
C LEU A 184 -9.64 9.80 2.43
N VAL A 185 -9.26 10.00 1.16
CA VAL A 185 -9.66 11.17 0.39
C VAL A 185 -10.49 10.71 -0.79
N THR A 186 -11.72 11.18 -0.89
CA THR A 186 -12.63 10.87 -2.01
C THR A 186 -12.84 12.11 -2.86
N ARG A 187 -12.57 12.01 -4.17
CA ARG A 187 -12.85 13.10 -5.10
C ARG A 187 -14.33 13.12 -5.48
N GLN A 188 -15.09 14.04 -4.94
CA GLN A 188 -16.54 14.18 -5.18
C GLN A 188 -16.90 14.96 -6.45
N GLY A 189 -15.97 15.75 -6.96
CA GLY A 189 -16.19 16.58 -8.14
C GLY A 189 -14.90 17.16 -8.71
N PRO A 190 -14.97 18.00 -9.76
CA PRO A 190 -13.77 18.54 -10.42
C PRO A 190 -12.81 19.26 -9.47
N SER A 191 -13.34 19.93 -8.43
CA SER A 191 -12.57 20.70 -7.44
C SER A 191 -13.08 20.46 -6.02
N GLN A 192 -13.63 19.27 -5.75
CA GLN A 192 -14.21 18.92 -4.44
C GLN A 192 -13.67 17.59 -3.96
N TRP A 193 -13.14 17.57 -2.74
CA TRP A 193 -12.60 16.39 -2.06
C TRP A 193 -13.18 16.29 -0.66
N LEU A 194 -13.65 15.10 -0.29
CA LEU A 194 -13.97 14.73 1.09
C LEU A 194 -12.71 14.07 1.68
N ARG A 195 -12.33 14.48 2.90
CA ARG A 195 -11.20 13.90 3.64
C ARG A 195 -11.71 13.39 4.96
N GLU A 196 -11.43 12.10 5.24
CA GLU A 196 -11.88 11.40 6.43
C GLU A 196 -10.67 10.79 7.13
N ASP A 197 -10.45 11.16 8.38
CA ASP A 197 -9.41 10.55 9.22
C ASP A 197 -9.94 9.23 9.76
N LEU A 198 -9.20 8.14 9.54
CA LEU A 198 -9.66 6.78 9.79
C LEU A 198 -9.14 6.22 11.12
N PHE A 199 -7.84 6.31 11.34
CA PHE A 199 -7.18 5.80 12.55
C PHE A 199 -5.74 6.32 12.63
N GLU A 200 -5.20 6.31 13.86
CA GLU A 200 -3.79 6.63 14.09
C GLU A 200 -2.88 5.45 13.76
N THR A 201 -1.73 5.75 13.17
CA THR A 201 -0.70 4.76 12.83
C THR A 201 0.68 5.41 12.76
N SER A 202 1.71 4.63 12.46
CA SER A 202 3.06 5.15 12.20
C SER A 202 3.74 4.25 11.17
N ILE A 203 4.11 4.82 10.02
CA ILE A 203 4.84 4.13 8.94
C ILE A 203 6.01 4.98 8.45
N PRO A 204 7.03 4.39 7.81
CA PRO A 204 8.14 5.14 7.22
C PRO A 204 7.66 6.20 6.24
N PRO A 205 8.30 7.39 6.19
CA PRO A 205 7.95 8.43 5.24
C PRO A 205 8.44 8.09 3.83
N LEU A 206 7.69 8.52 2.82
CA LEU A 206 8.19 8.51 1.45
C LEU A 206 9.47 9.34 1.32
N LEU A 207 10.43 8.84 0.58
CA LEU A 207 11.61 9.60 0.20
C LEU A 207 11.21 10.83 -0.62
N HIS A 208 11.92 11.93 -0.41
CA HIS A 208 11.69 13.23 -1.04
C HIS A 208 10.32 13.89 -0.71
N ALA A 209 9.50 13.29 0.16
CA ALA A 209 8.31 13.97 0.67
C ALA A 209 8.70 15.25 1.43
N ALA A 210 7.90 16.29 1.28
CA ALA A 210 8.09 17.55 1.98
C ALA A 210 8.07 17.33 3.50
N ARG A 211 8.97 18.01 4.22
CA ARG A 211 9.01 18.00 5.68
C ARG A 211 8.66 19.38 6.22
N PRO A 212 8.02 19.47 7.38
CA PRO A 212 7.79 20.75 8.02
C PRO A 212 9.15 21.40 8.38
N PRO A 213 9.23 22.74 8.40
CA PRO A 213 10.44 23.43 8.81
C PRO A 213 10.84 22.98 10.22
N ARG A 214 12.14 22.74 10.44
CA ARG A 214 12.66 22.51 11.79
C ARG A 214 12.59 23.81 12.57
N PHE A 215 12.05 23.76 13.78
CA PHE A 215 12.22 24.84 14.72
C PHE A 215 13.70 24.86 15.14
N GLU A 216 14.43 25.91 14.78
CA GLU A 216 15.73 26.25 15.36
C GLU A 216 15.45 27.23 16.48
N PHE A 217 15.90 26.87 17.69
CA PHE A 217 15.87 27.75 18.88
C PHE A 217 17.14 28.62 18.90
#